data_00dd96baae195f56eda3d3f1583ed875
#
_entry.id   00dd96baae195f56eda3d3f1583ed875
#
_cell.length_a   1.000
_cell.length_b   1.000
_cell.length_c   1.000
_cell.angle_alpha   90.00
_cell.angle_beta   90.00
_cell.angle_gamma   90.00
#
_symmetry.space_group_name_H-M   'P 1'
#
loop_
_entity.id
_entity.type
_entity.pdbx_description
1 polymer ?
#
loop_
_entity_poly.entity_id
_entity_poly.type
_entity_poly.pdbx_seq_one_letter_code
_entity_poly.pdbx_strand_id
1 'polypeptide(L)'
;YSNNKLSLYQARNKALEHASGKIIAFLDVDDWWDKNYLNSRKNAFNNKNYDIFYNNVFIFYENKKKYVKYKNYHLPSGKINNSLSKDYFIIISGLIVRKKVFSKIGKFNLNFNIIGDFDFVMRASKVFSFHAFNLPLTFYRIHQNNYSKMNSEIFFKEFYQWYKNQKEINDQNFIENKNYYKEKLLSLEINFLLLNKKKNFYLLCKILKHPDFIQKLKFILGFFLPKKIIKIIKKWENI
;
A
#
# COMPACT_ATOMS: atom_id res chain seq x y z
N TYR A 1 0.39 -27.77 -8.61
CA TYR A 1 -0.72 -26.92 -9.07
C TYR A 1 -1.94 -27.28 -8.23
N SER A 2 -2.53 -26.34 -7.44
CA SER A 2 -3.76 -26.61 -6.72
C SER A 2 -4.94 -26.30 -7.65
N ASN A 3 -5.90 -27.19 -7.75
CA ASN A 3 -7.14 -26.97 -8.50
C ASN A 3 -8.05 -25.91 -7.84
N ASN A 4 -7.72 -25.46 -6.63
CA ASN A 4 -8.46 -24.42 -5.90
C ASN A 4 -7.80 -23.05 -6.11
N LYS A 5 -8.58 -22.07 -6.51
CA LYS A 5 -8.14 -20.69 -6.66
C LYS A 5 -7.75 -20.11 -5.29
N LEU A 6 -6.47 -19.85 -5.10
CA LEU A 6 -5.93 -19.23 -3.88
C LEU A 6 -6.19 -17.73 -3.89
N SER A 7 -6.41 -17.14 -2.70
CA SER A 7 -6.33 -15.69 -2.54
C SER A 7 -4.88 -15.20 -2.73
N LEU A 8 -4.70 -13.88 -2.92
CA LEU A 8 -3.37 -13.29 -3.16
C LEU A 8 -2.38 -13.67 -2.04
N TYR A 9 -2.78 -13.54 -0.79
CA TYR A 9 -1.89 -13.82 0.34
C TYR A 9 -1.75 -15.31 0.66
N GLN A 10 -2.73 -16.14 0.32
CA GLN A 10 -2.55 -17.60 0.31
C GLN A 10 -1.48 -18.01 -0.69
N ALA A 11 -1.54 -17.46 -1.91
CA ALA A 11 -0.55 -17.75 -2.96
C ALA A 11 0.86 -17.28 -2.54
N ARG A 12 0.99 -16.05 -1.98
CA ARG A 12 2.27 -15.54 -1.47
C ARG A 12 2.81 -16.40 -0.33
N ASN A 13 1.97 -16.80 0.63
CA ASN A 13 2.39 -17.65 1.73
C ASN A 13 2.83 -19.04 1.27
N LYS A 14 2.13 -19.62 0.31
CA LYS A 14 2.53 -20.88 -0.31
C LYS A 14 3.86 -20.76 -1.06
N ALA A 15 4.06 -19.68 -1.81
CA ALA A 15 5.34 -19.41 -2.48
C ALA A 15 6.50 -19.26 -1.47
N LEU A 16 6.26 -18.61 -0.32
CA LEU A 16 7.25 -18.50 0.78
C LEU A 16 7.66 -19.87 1.35
N GLU A 17 6.76 -20.83 1.40
CA GLU A 17 7.07 -22.21 1.86
C GLU A 17 8.04 -22.92 0.93
N HIS A 18 7.88 -22.73 -0.38
CA HIS A 18 8.72 -23.33 -1.41
C HIS A 18 10.01 -22.55 -1.67
N ALA A 19 10.09 -21.29 -1.26
CA ALA A 19 11.28 -20.47 -1.49
C ALA A 19 12.48 -20.99 -0.70
N SER A 20 13.56 -21.38 -1.37
CA SER A 20 14.81 -21.85 -0.74
C SER A 20 15.79 -20.70 -0.43
N GLY A 21 15.65 -19.54 -1.10
CA GLY A 21 16.53 -18.39 -0.95
C GLY A 21 16.51 -17.77 0.45
N LYS A 22 17.67 -17.26 0.90
CA LYS A 22 17.78 -16.51 2.16
C LYS A 22 17.14 -15.11 2.09
N ILE A 23 16.94 -14.60 0.88
CA ILE A 23 16.39 -13.28 0.56
C ILE A 23 15.21 -13.50 -0.37
N ILE A 24 14.08 -12.92 -0.03
CA ILE A 24 12.82 -13.02 -0.78
C ILE A 24 12.53 -11.64 -1.37
N ALA A 25 12.31 -11.59 -2.66
CA ALA A 25 11.87 -10.40 -3.37
C ALA A 25 10.47 -10.64 -3.95
N PHE A 26 9.64 -9.61 -3.90
CA PHE A 26 8.26 -9.67 -4.41
C PHE A 26 8.15 -8.89 -5.71
N LEU A 27 7.39 -9.44 -6.64
CA LEU A 27 7.04 -8.78 -7.89
C LEU A 27 5.62 -9.21 -8.27
N ASP A 28 4.71 -8.26 -8.36
CA ASP A 28 3.35 -8.52 -8.84
C ASP A 28 3.37 -8.71 -10.36
N VAL A 29 2.44 -9.51 -10.89
CA VAL A 29 2.43 -9.96 -12.28
C VAL A 29 2.22 -8.85 -13.32
N ASP A 30 1.70 -7.71 -12.88
CA ASP A 30 1.43 -6.53 -13.68
C ASP A 30 2.54 -5.45 -13.56
N ASP A 31 3.52 -5.68 -12.68
CA ASP A 31 4.66 -4.80 -12.45
C ASP A 31 5.93 -5.34 -13.13
N TRP A 32 7.01 -4.53 -13.17
CA TRP A 32 8.31 -4.99 -13.65
C TRP A 32 9.47 -4.27 -12.98
N TRP A 33 10.66 -4.88 -13.07
CA TRP A 33 11.91 -4.30 -12.63
C TRP A 33 12.77 -3.86 -13.80
N ASP A 34 13.61 -2.85 -13.58
CA ASP A 34 14.73 -2.54 -14.45
C ASP A 34 15.72 -3.72 -14.46
N LYS A 35 16.40 -3.92 -15.58
CA LYS A 35 17.41 -5.00 -15.73
C LYS A 35 18.51 -4.97 -14.68
N ASN A 36 18.82 -3.79 -14.12
CA ASN A 36 19.83 -3.60 -13.09
C ASN A 36 19.29 -3.74 -11.65
N TYR A 37 17.99 -4.02 -11.48
CA TYR A 37 17.33 -4.03 -10.17
C TYR A 37 18.05 -4.89 -9.14
N LEU A 38 18.29 -6.17 -9.44
CA LEU A 38 18.95 -7.08 -8.48
C LEU A 38 20.44 -6.79 -8.35
N ASN A 39 21.13 -6.51 -9.46
CA ASN A 39 22.56 -6.30 -9.45
C ASN A 39 22.96 -5.07 -8.62
N SER A 40 22.22 -3.97 -8.73
CA SER A 40 22.47 -2.74 -7.97
C SER A 40 22.30 -2.88 -6.45
N ARG A 41 21.72 -4.01 -5.98
CA ARG A 41 21.40 -4.28 -4.56
C ARG A 41 22.28 -5.32 -3.90
N LYS A 42 23.10 -6.04 -4.68
CA LYS A 42 23.95 -7.13 -4.18
C LYS A 42 24.74 -6.76 -2.93
N ASN A 43 25.44 -5.61 -2.97
CA ASN A 43 26.32 -5.19 -1.88
C ASN A 43 25.54 -4.82 -0.61
N ALA A 44 24.34 -4.25 -0.76
CA ALA A 44 23.50 -3.90 0.39
C ALA A 44 23.03 -5.12 1.17
N PHE A 45 22.87 -6.27 0.50
CA PHE A 45 22.47 -7.52 1.18
C PHE A 45 23.55 -8.08 2.12
N ASN A 46 24.80 -7.66 2.00
CA ASN A 46 25.87 -8.00 2.92
C ASN A 46 25.80 -7.22 4.25
N ASN A 47 25.08 -6.08 4.26
CA ASN A 47 24.89 -5.29 5.46
C ASN A 47 23.90 -5.99 6.42
N LYS A 48 24.40 -6.48 7.54
CA LYS A 48 23.63 -7.23 8.55
C LYS A 48 22.75 -6.32 9.43
N ASN A 49 22.89 -4.99 9.34
CA ASN A 49 22.08 -4.04 10.10
C ASN A 49 20.64 -3.94 9.60
N TYR A 50 20.38 -4.45 8.39
CA TYR A 50 19.07 -4.36 7.75
C TYR A 50 18.54 -5.74 7.38
N ASP A 51 17.27 -5.96 7.67
CA ASP A 51 16.58 -7.20 7.35
C ASP A 51 15.54 -7.05 6.26
N ILE A 52 15.13 -5.82 6.00
CA ILE A 52 14.14 -5.47 4.99
C ILE A 52 14.70 -4.35 4.13
N PHE A 53 14.53 -4.49 2.83
CA PHE A 53 14.99 -3.54 1.81
C PHE A 53 13.80 -3.13 0.97
N TYR A 54 13.73 -1.86 0.61
CA TYR A 54 12.68 -1.36 -0.25
C TYR A 54 13.20 -0.20 -1.11
N ASN A 55 12.46 0.15 -2.12
CA ASN A 55 12.86 1.24 -3.00
C ASN A 55 11.71 2.16 -3.37
N ASN A 56 12.08 3.36 -3.80
CA ASN A 56 11.16 4.20 -4.52
C ASN A 56 10.78 3.56 -5.86
N VAL A 57 9.60 3.84 -6.36
CA VAL A 57 9.10 3.25 -7.60
C VAL A 57 8.72 4.33 -8.61
N PHE A 58 8.71 3.97 -9.89
CA PHE A 58 7.95 4.70 -10.88
C PHE A 58 6.53 4.15 -10.96
N ILE A 59 5.54 5.02 -10.88
CA ILE A 59 4.16 4.68 -11.20
C ILE A 59 3.98 4.86 -12.71
N PHE A 60 3.64 3.78 -13.39
CA PHE A 60 3.30 3.80 -14.81
C PHE A 60 1.78 3.84 -14.99
N TYR A 61 1.28 4.95 -15.47
CA TYR A 61 -0.12 5.12 -15.83
C TYR A 61 -0.37 4.59 -17.24
N GLU A 62 -0.90 3.38 -17.37
CA GLU A 62 -1.08 2.70 -18.66
C GLU A 62 -1.91 3.53 -19.67
N ASN A 63 -3.02 4.11 -19.21
CA ASN A 63 -3.90 4.92 -20.06
C ASN A 63 -3.26 6.19 -20.62
N LYS A 64 -2.18 6.66 -20.01
CA LYS A 64 -1.49 7.91 -20.37
C LYS A 64 -0.10 7.67 -20.92
N LYS A 65 0.37 6.43 -20.86
CA LYS A 65 1.76 6.05 -21.18
C LYS A 65 2.78 6.93 -20.47
N LYS A 66 2.51 7.31 -19.19
CA LYS A 66 3.29 8.27 -18.41
C LYS A 66 3.89 7.61 -17.17
N TYR A 67 5.14 7.91 -16.90
CA TYR A 67 5.84 7.54 -15.68
C TYR A 67 5.88 8.72 -14.71
N VAL A 68 5.60 8.46 -13.43
CA VAL A 68 5.71 9.45 -12.35
C VAL A 68 6.46 8.80 -11.19
N LYS A 69 7.48 9.46 -10.67
CA LYS A 69 8.16 9.00 -9.46
C LYS A 69 7.18 9.03 -8.29
N TYR A 70 7.07 7.94 -7.52
CA TYR A 70 6.07 7.81 -6.46
C TYR A 70 6.27 8.82 -5.33
N LYS A 71 7.49 8.93 -4.81
CA LYS A 71 7.84 9.91 -3.78
C LYS A 71 8.96 10.82 -4.27
N ASN A 72 8.79 12.14 -4.11
CA ASN A 72 9.75 13.14 -4.55
C ASN A 72 10.76 13.53 -3.46
N TYR A 73 10.77 12.80 -2.34
CA TYR A 73 11.71 12.96 -1.25
C TYR A 73 12.55 11.69 -1.05
N HIS A 74 13.63 11.81 -0.27
CA HIS A 74 14.45 10.67 0.12
C HIS A 74 13.73 9.77 1.09
N LEU A 75 13.63 8.49 0.75
CA LEU A 75 12.98 7.49 1.59
C LEU A 75 13.87 7.19 2.82
N PRO A 76 13.29 7.07 4.02
CA PRO A 76 14.04 6.85 5.24
C PRO A 76 14.59 5.42 5.36
N SER A 77 15.76 5.28 6.01
CA SER A 77 16.32 3.99 6.44
C SER A 77 16.35 3.89 7.96
N GLY A 78 16.50 2.68 8.49
CA GLY A 78 16.53 2.42 9.94
C GLY A 78 15.17 2.00 10.50
N LYS A 79 14.81 2.52 11.65
CA LYS A 79 13.51 2.30 12.30
C LYS A 79 12.45 3.26 11.71
N ILE A 80 11.68 2.78 10.76
CA ILE A 80 10.78 3.63 9.96
C ILE A 80 9.30 3.54 10.36
N ASN A 81 8.96 2.86 11.45
CA ASN A 81 7.57 2.66 11.86
C ASN A 81 6.79 3.99 11.97
N ASN A 82 7.37 4.99 12.63
CA ASN A 82 6.74 6.32 12.76
C ASN A 82 6.59 7.02 11.39
N SER A 83 7.56 6.91 10.50
CA SER A 83 7.48 7.48 9.15
C SER A 83 6.35 6.83 8.34
N LEU A 84 6.21 5.50 8.39
CA LEU A 84 5.13 4.75 7.74
C LEU A 84 3.76 5.11 8.29
N SER A 85 3.68 5.44 9.58
CA SER A 85 2.45 5.84 10.25
C SER A 85 2.00 7.27 9.90
N LYS A 86 2.88 8.07 9.31
CA LYS A 86 2.57 9.42 8.81
C LYS A 86 2.31 9.43 7.31
N ASP A 87 3.02 8.61 6.56
CA ASP A 87 2.86 8.43 5.12
C ASP A 87 3.32 7.03 4.74
N TYR A 88 2.43 6.21 4.19
CA TYR A 88 2.81 4.88 3.73
C TYR A 88 3.40 4.96 2.32
N PHE A 89 4.63 4.49 2.17
CA PHE A 89 5.41 4.65 0.94
C PHE A 89 6.02 3.35 0.39
N ILE A 90 5.66 2.19 0.91
CA ILE A 90 6.21 0.90 0.46
C ILE A 90 5.26 0.24 -0.54
N ILE A 91 5.75 -0.09 -1.70
CA ILE A 91 5.07 -0.87 -2.73
C ILE A 91 5.67 -2.28 -2.72
N ILE A 92 4.83 -3.31 -2.69
CA ILE A 92 5.25 -4.70 -2.53
C ILE A 92 6.24 -5.15 -3.61
N SER A 93 6.07 -4.73 -4.85
CA SER A 93 6.99 -5.06 -5.97
C SER A 93 8.38 -4.44 -5.84
N GLY A 94 8.55 -3.49 -4.90
CA GLY A 94 9.84 -2.93 -4.52
C GLY A 94 10.38 -3.46 -3.20
N LEU A 95 9.71 -4.44 -2.57
CA LEU A 95 10.05 -4.97 -1.26
C LEU A 95 10.92 -6.22 -1.36
N ILE A 96 12.00 -6.24 -0.60
CA ILE A 96 12.91 -7.39 -0.45
C ILE A 96 13.09 -7.67 1.04
N VAL A 97 12.98 -8.93 1.45
CA VAL A 97 12.92 -9.33 2.86
C VAL A 97 13.86 -10.52 3.11
N ARG A 98 14.64 -10.48 4.17
CA ARG A 98 15.37 -11.68 4.63
C ARG A 98 14.38 -12.72 5.13
N LYS A 99 14.55 -13.98 4.72
CA LYS A 99 13.62 -15.07 5.07
C LYS A 99 13.38 -15.21 6.58
N LYS A 100 14.38 -14.92 7.41
CA LYS A 100 14.27 -14.94 8.89
C LYS A 100 13.20 -13.97 9.45
N VAL A 101 12.82 -12.91 8.71
CA VAL A 101 11.78 -11.98 9.14
C VAL A 101 10.43 -12.70 9.27
N PHE A 102 10.11 -13.57 8.29
CA PHE A 102 8.87 -14.37 8.33
C PHE A 102 8.82 -15.34 9.50
N SER A 103 9.97 -15.89 9.91
CA SER A 103 10.04 -16.76 11.09
C SER A 103 9.78 -15.98 12.39
N LYS A 104 10.12 -14.69 12.42
CA LYS A 104 10.00 -13.85 13.63
C LYS A 104 8.61 -13.23 13.81
N ILE A 105 8.01 -12.71 12.73
CA ILE A 105 6.74 -11.96 12.80
C ILE A 105 5.58 -12.66 12.10
N GLY A 106 5.80 -13.86 11.55
CA GLY A 106 4.81 -14.59 10.75
C GLY A 106 4.72 -14.11 9.29
N LYS A 107 3.98 -14.86 8.50
CA LYS A 107 3.73 -14.61 7.09
C LYS A 107 2.64 -13.53 6.90
N PHE A 108 2.13 -13.41 5.69
CA PHE A 108 0.99 -12.53 5.41
C PHE A 108 -0.28 -13.03 6.11
N ASN A 109 -1.06 -12.10 6.65
CA ASN A 109 -2.33 -12.41 7.31
C ASN A 109 -3.39 -12.80 6.26
N LEU A 110 -3.94 -14.00 6.38
CA LEU A 110 -4.92 -14.56 5.44
C LEU A 110 -6.32 -13.96 5.57
N ASN A 111 -6.59 -13.20 6.63
CA ASN A 111 -7.84 -12.48 6.81
C ASN A 111 -7.94 -11.23 5.92
N PHE A 112 -6.86 -10.86 5.24
CA PHE A 112 -6.81 -9.73 4.31
C PHE A 112 -6.65 -10.22 2.86
N ASN A 113 -7.28 -9.52 1.93
CA ASN A 113 -7.17 -9.75 0.49
C ASN A 113 -6.50 -8.57 -0.24
N ILE A 114 -6.50 -7.37 0.37
CA ILE A 114 -5.97 -6.15 -0.23
C ILE A 114 -4.82 -5.57 0.60
N ILE A 115 -4.96 -5.50 1.94
CA ILE A 115 -4.01 -4.80 2.80
C ILE A 115 -3.01 -5.71 3.52
N GLY A 116 -2.89 -6.98 3.10
CA GLY A 116 -2.00 -7.91 3.81
C GLY A 116 -0.52 -7.57 3.68
N ASP A 117 -0.09 -6.89 2.61
CA ASP A 117 1.26 -6.33 2.48
C ASP A 117 1.47 -5.12 3.41
N PHE A 118 0.49 -4.22 3.49
CA PHE A 118 0.49 -3.13 4.45
C PHE A 118 0.57 -3.65 5.89
N ASP A 119 -0.27 -4.62 6.26
CA ASP A 119 -0.23 -5.25 7.58
C ASP A 119 1.14 -5.89 7.88
N PHE A 120 1.69 -6.65 6.92
CA PHE A 120 3.01 -7.27 7.07
C PHE A 120 4.11 -6.23 7.30
N VAL A 121 4.15 -5.17 6.49
CA VAL A 121 5.13 -4.09 6.60
C VAL A 121 5.00 -3.35 7.94
N MET A 122 3.78 -3.07 8.39
CA MET A 122 3.54 -2.41 9.67
C MET A 122 4.01 -3.28 10.85
N ARG A 123 3.73 -4.61 10.85
CA ARG A 123 4.25 -5.53 11.86
C ARG A 123 5.79 -5.61 11.82
N ALA A 124 6.35 -5.70 10.63
CA ALA A 124 7.80 -5.78 10.44
C ALA A 124 8.52 -4.51 10.92
N SER A 125 7.95 -3.34 10.68
CA SER A 125 8.56 -2.05 11.02
C SER A 125 8.68 -1.81 12.53
N LYS A 126 7.91 -2.52 13.36
CA LYS A 126 8.03 -2.48 14.81
C LYS A 126 9.28 -3.22 15.32
N VAL A 127 9.76 -4.20 14.58
CA VAL A 127 10.81 -5.11 15.02
C VAL A 127 12.12 -4.88 14.27
N PHE A 128 12.05 -4.70 12.97
CA PHE A 128 13.21 -4.71 12.07
C PHE A 128 13.62 -3.30 11.60
N SER A 129 14.87 -3.20 11.16
CA SER A 129 15.39 -2.02 10.46
C SER A 129 15.30 -2.21 8.95
N PHE A 130 14.95 -1.14 8.27
CA PHE A 130 14.73 -1.07 6.83
C PHE A 130 15.85 -0.30 6.14
N HIS A 131 16.25 -0.74 4.96
CA HIS A 131 17.14 0.00 4.07
C HIS A 131 16.37 0.49 2.85
N ALA A 132 16.45 1.78 2.57
CA ALA A 132 15.82 2.40 1.42
C ALA A 132 16.80 2.58 0.26
N PHE A 133 16.39 2.13 -0.94
CA PHE A 133 17.04 2.51 -2.18
C PHE A 133 16.27 3.66 -2.83
N ASN A 134 16.90 4.82 -2.98
CA ASN A 134 16.21 5.97 -3.54
C ASN A 134 16.13 5.95 -5.07
N LEU A 135 16.92 5.10 -5.73
CA LEU A 135 16.85 4.89 -7.17
C LEU A 135 15.63 4.01 -7.51
N PRO A 136 14.64 4.53 -8.26
CA PRO A 136 13.42 3.81 -8.58
C PRO A 136 13.64 2.86 -9.76
N LEU A 137 14.00 1.61 -9.47
CA LEU A 137 14.18 0.54 -10.45
C LEU A 137 13.01 -0.45 -10.48
N THR A 138 11.89 -0.09 -9.86
CA THR A 138 10.62 -0.83 -9.90
C THR A 138 9.58 0.04 -10.57
N PHE A 139 8.78 -0.56 -11.43
CA PHE A 139 7.69 0.10 -12.14
C PHE A 139 6.37 -0.53 -11.70
N TYR A 140 5.56 0.26 -10.99
CA TYR A 140 4.23 -0.11 -10.55
C TYR A 140 3.20 0.35 -11.58
N ARG A 141 2.45 -0.61 -12.16
CA ARG A 141 1.46 -0.32 -13.21
C ARG A 141 0.10 0.03 -12.63
N ILE A 142 -0.43 1.17 -13.05
CA ILE A 142 -1.82 1.54 -12.81
C ILE A 142 -2.63 1.34 -14.09
N HIS A 143 -3.56 0.39 -14.04
CA HIS A 143 -4.49 0.07 -15.12
C HIS A 143 -5.94 0.01 -14.60
N GLN A 144 -6.91 -0.26 -15.50
CA GLN A 144 -8.33 -0.23 -15.13
C GLN A 144 -8.72 -1.37 -14.16
N ASN A 145 -8.02 -2.50 -14.25
CA ASN A 145 -8.32 -3.73 -13.52
C ASN A 145 -7.50 -3.92 -12.24
N ASN A 146 -6.80 -2.87 -11.73
CA ASN A 146 -6.12 -2.99 -10.44
C ASN A 146 -7.09 -3.44 -9.35
N TYR A 147 -6.79 -4.54 -8.66
CA TYR A 147 -7.69 -5.22 -7.74
C TYR A 147 -8.17 -4.32 -6.59
N SER A 148 -7.27 -3.59 -5.95
CA SER A 148 -7.60 -2.67 -4.86
C SER A 148 -8.51 -1.51 -5.29
N LYS A 149 -8.38 -1.06 -6.53
CA LYS A 149 -9.22 0.01 -7.10
C LYS A 149 -10.63 -0.48 -7.41
N MET A 150 -10.77 -1.71 -7.88
CA MET A 150 -12.07 -2.31 -8.17
C MET A 150 -12.82 -2.73 -6.90
N ASN A 151 -12.11 -3.08 -5.84
CA ASN A 151 -12.66 -3.61 -4.61
C ASN A 151 -12.54 -2.64 -3.42
N SER A 152 -12.97 -1.39 -3.63
CA SER A 152 -12.89 -0.32 -2.61
C SER A 152 -13.66 -0.64 -1.32
N GLU A 153 -14.71 -1.45 -1.38
CA GLU A 153 -15.46 -1.93 -0.22
C GLU A 153 -14.61 -2.88 0.64
N ILE A 154 -13.94 -3.83 0.00
CA ILE A 154 -13.05 -4.76 0.70
C ILE A 154 -11.91 -3.97 1.33
N PHE A 155 -11.31 -3.04 0.60
CA PHE A 155 -10.24 -2.19 1.11
C PHE A 155 -10.68 -1.41 2.36
N PHE A 156 -11.86 -0.77 2.32
CA PHE A 156 -12.38 -0.07 3.48
C PHE A 156 -12.62 -1.00 4.67
N LYS A 157 -13.29 -2.15 4.46
CA LYS A 157 -13.61 -3.12 5.52
C LYS A 157 -12.34 -3.69 6.17
N GLU A 158 -11.37 -4.08 5.37
CA GLU A 158 -10.11 -4.64 5.87
C GLU A 158 -9.28 -3.59 6.63
N PHE A 159 -9.19 -2.36 6.11
CA PHE A 159 -8.49 -1.28 6.81
C PHE A 159 -9.20 -0.90 8.12
N TYR A 160 -10.54 -0.92 8.15
CA TYR A 160 -11.31 -0.71 9.37
C TYR A 160 -11.06 -1.81 10.40
N GLN A 161 -11.02 -3.07 9.98
CA GLN A 161 -10.69 -4.19 10.87
C GLN A 161 -9.27 -4.07 11.42
N TRP A 162 -8.30 -3.77 10.55
CA TRP A 162 -6.92 -3.52 10.96
C TRP A 162 -6.83 -2.37 11.99
N TYR A 163 -7.53 -1.27 11.72
CA TYR A 163 -7.61 -0.12 12.63
C TYR A 163 -8.15 -0.50 14.01
N LYS A 164 -9.21 -1.30 14.06
CA LYS A 164 -9.77 -1.81 15.32
C LYS A 164 -8.76 -2.65 16.08
N ASN A 165 -8.12 -3.59 15.42
CA ASN A 165 -7.11 -4.45 16.03
C ASN A 165 -5.95 -3.64 16.63
N GLN A 166 -5.43 -2.60 15.92
CA GLN A 166 -4.37 -1.76 16.47
C GLN A 166 -4.84 -0.99 17.72
N LYS A 167 -6.09 -0.57 17.78
CA LYS A 167 -6.67 0.10 18.94
C LYS A 167 -6.79 -0.85 20.13
N GLU A 168 -7.21 -2.10 19.90
CA GLU A 168 -7.38 -3.12 20.94
C GLU A 168 -6.05 -3.53 21.57
N ILE A 169 -5.00 -3.70 20.78
CA ILE A 169 -3.65 -4.04 21.28
C ILE A 169 -2.91 -2.85 21.90
N ASN A 170 -3.53 -1.66 21.92
CA ASN A 170 -2.98 -0.43 22.53
C ASN A 170 -1.57 -0.07 22.00
N ASP A 171 -1.35 -0.20 20.70
CA ASP A 171 -0.07 0.07 20.06
C ASP A 171 0.31 1.55 20.18
N GLN A 172 1.45 1.85 20.82
CA GLN A 172 1.87 3.22 21.12
C GLN A 172 2.06 4.05 19.86
N ASN A 173 2.71 3.52 18.83
CA ASN A 173 2.91 4.25 17.58
C ASN A 173 1.59 4.53 16.86
N PHE A 174 0.65 3.59 16.91
CA PHE A 174 -0.70 3.80 16.39
C PHE A 174 -1.43 4.91 17.16
N ILE A 175 -1.32 4.94 18.50
CA ILE A 175 -1.95 5.96 19.34
C ILE A 175 -1.43 7.35 18.97
N GLU A 176 -0.11 7.52 18.87
CA GLU A 176 0.53 8.78 18.52
C GLU A 176 0.13 9.28 17.11
N ASN A 177 -0.11 8.37 16.17
CA ASN A 177 -0.48 8.70 14.80
C ASN A 177 -1.97 8.45 14.48
N LYS A 178 -2.82 8.34 15.53
CA LYS A 178 -4.24 7.97 15.40
C LYS A 178 -5.03 8.87 14.46
N ASN A 179 -4.70 10.15 14.38
CA ASN A 179 -5.38 11.09 13.51
C ASN A 179 -5.15 10.79 12.04
N TYR A 180 -3.92 10.42 11.64
CA TYR A 180 -3.62 9.96 10.28
C TYR A 180 -4.47 8.74 9.89
N TYR A 181 -4.53 7.74 10.76
CA TYR A 181 -5.32 6.54 10.50
C TYR A 181 -6.83 6.79 10.43
N LYS A 182 -7.35 7.70 11.27
CA LYS A 182 -8.76 8.13 11.21
C LYS A 182 -9.07 8.84 9.90
N GLU A 183 -8.19 9.74 9.46
CA GLU A 183 -8.32 10.46 8.20
C GLU A 183 -8.29 9.51 7.01
N LYS A 184 -7.34 8.57 7.00
CA LYS A 184 -7.24 7.52 6.00
C LYS A 184 -8.51 6.69 5.94
N LEU A 185 -9.02 6.26 7.09
CA LEU A 185 -10.26 5.49 7.20
C LEU A 185 -11.46 6.28 6.67
N LEU A 186 -11.58 7.55 7.04
CA LEU A 186 -12.63 8.44 6.56
C LEU A 186 -12.58 8.61 5.02
N SER A 187 -11.38 8.79 4.46
CA SER A 187 -11.18 8.89 3.01
C SER A 187 -11.61 7.59 2.28
N LEU A 188 -11.27 6.43 2.83
CA LEU A 188 -11.65 5.14 2.27
C LEU A 188 -13.17 4.92 2.32
N GLU A 189 -13.81 5.29 3.43
CA GLU A 189 -15.27 5.21 3.59
C GLU A 189 -16.00 6.12 2.60
N ILE A 190 -15.56 7.38 2.46
CA ILE A 190 -16.14 8.33 1.51
C ILE A 190 -15.99 7.80 0.07
N ASN A 191 -14.82 7.30 -0.30
CA ASN A 191 -14.59 6.72 -1.64
C ASN A 191 -15.51 5.53 -1.91
N PHE A 192 -15.66 4.62 -0.94
CA PHE A 192 -16.57 3.48 -1.02
C PHE A 192 -18.02 3.93 -1.25
N LEU A 193 -18.51 4.90 -0.46
CA LEU A 193 -19.88 5.42 -0.58
C LEU A 193 -20.13 6.13 -1.91
N LEU A 194 -19.18 6.91 -2.39
CA LEU A 194 -19.25 7.59 -3.69
C LEU A 194 -19.31 6.60 -4.85
N LEU A 195 -18.48 5.56 -4.83
CA LEU A 195 -18.45 4.55 -5.89
C LEU A 195 -19.74 3.72 -5.94
N ASN A 196 -20.34 3.45 -4.78
CA ASN A 196 -21.60 2.71 -4.68
C ASN A 196 -22.87 3.59 -4.84
N LYS A 197 -22.71 4.82 -5.30
CA LYS A 197 -23.81 5.78 -5.55
C LYS A 197 -24.67 6.08 -4.30
N LYS A 198 -24.20 5.82 -3.11
CA LYS A 198 -24.90 6.15 -1.85
C LYS A 198 -24.75 7.64 -1.52
N LYS A 199 -25.22 8.50 -2.43
CA LYS A 199 -25.20 9.95 -2.29
C LYS A 199 -26.38 10.38 -1.42
N ASN A 200 -26.15 10.54 -0.14
CA ASN A 200 -27.16 10.98 0.83
C ASN A 200 -26.57 12.04 1.77
N PHE A 201 -27.40 12.60 2.62
CA PHE A 201 -26.99 13.60 3.61
C PHE A 201 -25.87 13.11 4.54
N TYR A 202 -25.90 11.83 4.93
CA TYR A 202 -24.85 11.21 5.75
C TYR A 202 -23.47 11.27 5.07
N LEU A 203 -23.40 10.96 3.77
CA LEU A 203 -22.15 11.06 3.01
C LEU A 203 -21.68 12.52 2.93
N LEU A 204 -22.58 13.47 2.69
CA LEU A 204 -22.24 14.89 2.65
C LEU A 204 -21.65 15.35 3.99
N CYS A 205 -22.26 14.99 5.11
CA CYS A 205 -21.72 15.28 6.45
C CYS A 205 -20.31 14.71 6.66
N LYS A 206 -20.03 13.49 6.17
CA LYS A 206 -18.68 12.89 6.24
C LYS A 206 -17.68 13.67 5.40
N ILE A 207 -18.06 14.07 4.20
CA ILE A 207 -17.20 14.88 3.31
C ILE A 207 -16.86 16.22 3.98
N LEU A 208 -17.85 16.90 4.55
CA LEU A 208 -17.65 18.20 5.21
C LEU A 208 -16.76 18.10 6.47
N LYS A 209 -16.74 16.95 7.14
CA LYS A 209 -15.87 16.67 8.29
C LYS A 209 -14.45 16.26 7.92
N HIS A 210 -14.14 16.07 6.61
CA HIS A 210 -12.79 15.67 6.22
C HIS A 210 -11.78 16.80 6.54
N PRO A 211 -10.67 16.51 7.24
CA PRO A 211 -9.73 17.56 7.68
C PRO A 211 -8.92 18.16 6.54
N ASP A 212 -8.51 17.32 5.57
CA ASP A 212 -7.78 17.77 4.39
C ASP A 212 -8.69 18.53 3.42
N PHE A 213 -8.40 19.83 3.22
CA PHE A 213 -9.18 20.71 2.38
C PHE A 213 -9.20 20.28 0.91
N ILE A 214 -8.08 19.84 0.37
CA ILE A 214 -7.98 19.39 -1.04
C ILE A 214 -8.80 18.13 -1.24
N GLN A 215 -8.68 17.15 -0.34
CA GLN A 215 -9.50 15.93 -0.40
C GLN A 215 -10.98 16.24 -0.23
N LYS A 216 -11.33 17.16 0.66
CA LYS A 216 -12.71 17.64 0.84
C LYS A 216 -13.29 18.20 -0.48
N LEU A 217 -12.58 19.07 -1.16
CA LEU A 217 -13.00 19.60 -2.47
C LEU A 217 -13.18 18.48 -3.50
N LYS A 218 -12.24 17.54 -3.59
CA LYS A 218 -12.36 16.39 -4.49
C LYS A 218 -13.60 15.55 -4.20
N PHE A 219 -13.91 15.31 -2.95
CA PHE A 219 -15.09 14.56 -2.54
C PHE A 219 -16.40 15.35 -2.81
N ILE A 220 -16.42 16.67 -2.59
CA ILE A 220 -17.56 17.53 -2.93
C ILE A 220 -17.83 17.45 -4.44
N LEU A 221 -16.80 17.60 -5.26
CA LEU A 221 -16.93 17.45 -6.72
C LEU A 221 -17.45 16.06 -7.08
N GLY A 222 -16.92 14.98 -6.44
CA GLY A 222 -17.40 13.62 -6.61
C GLY A 222 -18.84 13.40 -6.18
N PHE A 223 -19.31 14.17 -5.20
CA PHE A 223 -20.69 14.11 -4.71
C PHE A 223 -21.69 14.76 -5.68
N PHE A 224 -21.38 15.95 -6.18
CA PHE A 224 -22.31 16.71 -7.02
C PHE A 224 -22.22 16.37 -8.52
N LEU A 225 -21.04 16.00 -9.02
CA LEU A 225 -20.82 15.77 -10.43
C LEU A 225 -21.28 14.37 -10.89
N PRO A 226 -21.79 14.24 -12.12
CA PRO A 226 -22.03 12.96 -12.77
C PRO A 226 -20.76 12.14 -12.92
N LYS A 227 -20.89 10.79 -12.83
CA LYS A 227 -19.73 9.88 -12.95
C LYS A 227 -18.90 10.11 -14.24
N LYS A 228 -19.55 10.49 -15.35
CA LYS A 228 -18.85 10.81 -16.61
C LYS A 228 -17.89 11.99 -16.43
N ILE A 229 -18.33 13.06 -15.76
CA ILE A 229 -17.52 14.26 -15.51
C ILE A 229 -16.41 13.95 -14.49
N ILE A 230 -16.70 13.17 -13.44
CA ILE A 230 -15.68 12.74 -12.46
C ILE A 230 -14.58 11.93 -13.16
N LYS A 231 -14.92 11.04 -14.10
CA LYS A 231 -13.93 10.32 -14.91
C LYS A 231 -13.06 11.26 -15.75
N ILE A 232 -13.64 12.33 -16.27
CA ILE A 232 -12.90 13.36 -17.03
C ILE A 232 -11.96 14.12 -16.09
N ILE A 233 -12.45 14.62 -14.94
CA ILE A 233 -11.63 15.34 -13.95
C ILE A 233 -10.50 14.46 -13.43
N LYS A 234 -10.77 13.19 -13.07
CA LYS A 234 -9.72 12.23 -12.68
C LYS A 234 -8.71 11.93 -13.79
N LYS A 235 -9.10 12.14 -15.04
CA LYS A 235 -8.18 12.08 -16.18
C LYS A 235 -7.25 13.29 -16.23
N TRP A 236 -7.71 14.46 -15.70
CA TRP A 236 -6.95 15.71 -15.61
C TRP A 236 -6.07 15.78 -14.35
N GLU A 237 -6.54 15.28 -13.20
CA GLU A 237 -5.77 15.27 -11.92
C GLU A 237 -4.51 14.39 -11.96
N ASN A 238 -4.40 13.57 -12.96
CA ASN A 238 -3.22 12.76 -13.20
C ASN A 238 -2.32 13.41 -14.28
N ILE A 239 -2.49 14.68 -14.66
CA ILE A 239 -1.56 15.52 -15.39
C ILE A 239 -0.65 16.22 -14.40
#